data_a8dbf57dffd729aa9733b26faee5b050
#
_entry.id   a8dbf57dffd729aa9733b26faee5b050
#
_cell.length_a   1.000
_cell.length_b   1.000
_cell.length_c   1.000
_cell.angle_alpha   90.00
_cell.angle_beta   90.00
_cell.angle_gamma   90.00
#
_symmetry.space_group_name_H-M   'P 1'
#
loop_
_entity.id
_entity.type
_entity.pdbx_description
1 polymer ?
#
loop_
_entity_poly.entity_id
_entity_poly.type
_entity_poly.pdbx_seq_one_letter_code
_entity_poly.pdbx_strand_id
1 'polypeptide(L)'
;MSKNKGIILALTLSCLLLINTRLSAQQEQDSLIISLDQAIEIALEESNSIQIAELTIQKTGYAKKGTYASLYPNINASGSYQRTLKKQVMAMELPGQPPMEIAVGKWNNVNLGVNASMPVINAQLWQSLKLSSLNVEMAVEQARSSKISMIAKVKQSYYAVLLAQEMYDVYKEVYDNAKNNFDQAQKKYNAGKLSEYEFLRAQVNVSNAEPNVYSALAAIDLAIWQLKAVMGIDLSTKIGISGNLDEYKDEMLVYNLNDTIDLNNNSSLIQLEMQEKQIDISLKMTKFQYIPTLSAAFSYSYMAMGDNFDMIWNPYSTLGVSLSIPIFDGFSKHNSIKQSKVSKDIIKMNREDTERNLNIAVKNYNNQMSTYMKNYIAAESTLEMAQKSYDIASKMYELGKATLVELNDAQLALVQAQLTMSQAIYNFMVAKASLNEIAGLEY
;
A
#
# COMPACT_ATOMS: atom_id res chain seq x y z
N MET A 1 48.12 15.97 44.91
CA MET A 1 47.11 16.00 43.80
C MET A 1 47.75 15.60 42.48
N SER A 2 48.54 14.52 42.41
CA SER A 2 49.26 14.14 41.16
C SER A 2 49.12 12.69 40.71
N LYS A 3 48.38 11.83 41.46
CA LYS A 3 48.18 10.41 41.10
C LYS A 3 46.90 10.10 40.32
N ASN A 4 45.93 11.02 40.26
CA ASN A 4 44.65 10.73 39.58
C ASN A 4 44.58 11.13 38.09
N LYS A 5 45.58 11.90 37.57
CA LYS A 5 45.62 12.27 36.16
C LYS A 5 46.15 11.18 35.24
N GLY A 6 46.95 10.24 35.75
CA GLY A 6 47.47 9.10 34.98
C GLY A 6 46.46 8.00 34.72
N ILE A 7 45.51 7.80 35.63
CA ILE A 7 44.47 6.76 35.52
C ILE A 7 43.37 7.15 34.53
N ILE A 8 43.04 8.45 34.46
CA ILE A 8 42.03 8.96 33.51
C ILE A 8 42.59 8.92 32.08
N LEU A 9 43.90 9.22 31.88
CA LEU A 9 44.55 9.17 30.58
C LEU A 9 44.70 7.74 30.05
N ALA A 10 44.90 6.73 30.95
CA ALA A 10 44.99 5.32 30.59
C ALA A 10 43.59 4.73 30.23
N LEU A 11 42.53 5.17 30.90
CA LEU A 11 41.13 4.72 30.58
C LEU A 11 40.62 5.33 29.27
N THR A 12 40.99 6.58 28.93
CA THR A 12 40.58 7.18 27.64
C THR A 12 41.37 6.58 26.46
N LEU A 13 42.63 6.18 26.65
CA LEU A 13 43.40 5.50 25.61
C LEU A 13 42.97 4.06 25.39
N SER A 14 42.49 3.37 26.42
CA SER A 14 41.91 2.02 26.33
C SER A 14 40.54 2.01 25.63
N CYS A 15 39.70 3.06 25.81
CA CYS A 15 38.45 3.24 25.07
C CYS A 15 38.68 3.56 23.59
N LEU A 16 39.74 4.32 23.24
CA LEU A 16 40.04 4.61 21.83
C LEU A 16 40.62 3.40 21.07
N LEU A 17 41.25 2.44 21.76
CA LEU A 17 41.72 1.18 21.17
C LEU A 17 40.60 0.15 20.93
N LEU A 18 39.50 0.22 21.70
CA LEU A 18 38.33 -0.64 21.50
C LEU A 18 37.37 -0.16 20.40
N ILE A 19 37.51 1.08 19.92
CA ILE A 19 36.70 1.65 18.83
C ILE A 19 37.28 1.27 17.46
N ASN A 20 38.56 0.92 17.37
CA ASN A 20 39.22 0.59 16.09
C ASN A 20 39.16 -0.89 15.68
N THR A 21 38.49 -1.78 16.39
CA THR A 21 38.33 -3.19 15.98
C THR A 21 36.96 -3.49 15.37
N ARG A 22 36.21 -2.47 14.99
CA ARG A 22 35.07 -2.61 14.06
C ARG A 22 35.49 -2.27 12.63
N LEU A 23 36.69 -2.69 12.22
CA LEU A 23 37.05 -2.68 10.80
C LEU A 23 36.67 -4.03 10.19
N SER A 24 35.65 -3.99 9.36
CA SER A 24 35.52 -4.75 8.13
C SER A 24 35.75 -6.27 8.25
N ALA A 25 34.84 -6.96 8.90
CA ALA A 25 34.37 -8.18 8.29
C ALA A 25 33.47 -7.74 7.13
N GLN A 26 34.05 -7.52 5.97
CA GLN A 26 33.35 -7.63 4.70
C GLN A 26 33.05 -9.13 4.56
N GLN A 27 31.98 -9.59 5.26
CA GLN A 27 31.34 -10.83 4.91
C GLN A 27 31.00 -10.68 3.42
N GLU A 28 31.59 -11.51 2.59
CA GLU A 28 30.93 -11.91 1.35
C GLU A 28 29.55 -12.33 1.80
N GLN A 29 28.59 -11.43 1.63
CA GLN A 29 27.19 -11.74 1.88
C GLN A 29 26.85 -12.78 0.83
N ASP A 30 26.85 -14.05 1.24
CA ASP A 30 26.22 -15.11 0.47
C ASP A 30 24.86 -14.59 0.04
N SER A 31 24.59 -14.64 -1.26
CA SER A 31 23.30 -14.20 -1.78
C SER A 31 22.22 -15.04 -1.10
N LEU A 32 21.33 -14.39 -0.35
CA LEU A 32 20.20 -15.03 0.30
C LEU A 32 19.29 -15.60 -0.79
N ILE A 33 19.22 -16.91 -0.92
CA ILE A 33 18.31 -17.57 -1.87
C ILE A 33 16.92 -17.58 -1.23
N ILE A 34 15.95 -16.96 -1.89
CA ILE A 34 14.60 -16.73 -1.37
C ILE A 34 13.60 -17.54 -2.19
N SER A 35 12.74 -18.32 -1.52
CA SER A 35 11.56 -18.95 -2.13
C SER A 35 10.38 -17.98 -2.24
N LEU A 36 9.34 -18.35 -3.00
CA LEU A 36 8.13 -17.53 -3.13
C LEU A 36 7.47 -17.25 -1.78
N ASP A 37 7.35 -18.25 -0.93
CA ASP A 37 6.71 -18.09 0.39
C ASP A 37 7.54 -17.17 1.30
N GLN A 38 8.86 -17.31 1.28
CA GLN A 38 9.76 -16.40 2.01
C GLN A 38 9.69 -14.97 1.48
N ALA A 39 9.56 -14.79 0.16
CA ALA A 39 9.39 -13.46 -0.42
C ALA A 39 8.07 -12.79 0.02
N ILE A 40 7.00 -13.58 0.13
CA ILE A 40 5.70 -13.11 0.65
C ILE A 40 5.82 -12.73 2.13
N GLU A 41 6.44 -13.58 2.95
CA GLU A 41 6.63 -13.33 4.39
C GLU A 41 7.42 -12.04 4.63
N ILE A 42 8.55 -11.88 3.95
CA ILE A 42 9.38 -10.65 4.03
C ILE A 42 8.56 -9.42 3.62
N ALA A 43 7.79 -9.52 2.52
CA ALA A 43 6.97 -8.39 2.05
C ALA A 43 5.88 -8.00 3.04
N LEU A 44 5.28 -8.97 3.74
CA LEU A 44 4.26 -8.72 4.76
C LEU A 44 4.85 -8.10 6.03
N GLU A 45 6.13 -8.33 6.33
CA GLU A 45 6.82 -7.77 7.50
C GLU A 45 7.48 -6.42 7.18
N GLU A 46 8.19 -6.29 6.07
CA GLU A 46 9.08 -5.16 5.79
C GLU A 46 8.44 -4.08 4.91
N SER A 47 7.40 -4.42 4.14
CA SER A 47 6.83 -3.47 3.19
C SER A 47 6.21 -2.25 3.87
N ASN A 48 6.63 -1.06 3.44
CA ASN A 48 6.05 0.21 3.87
C ASN A 48 4.52 0.27 3.68
N SER A 49 3.98 -0.39 2.66
CA SER A 49 2.53 -0.43 2.40
C SER A 49 1.77 -1.12 3.53
N ILE A 50 2.29 -2.22 4.05
CA ILE A 50 1.72 -2.97 5.16
C ILE A 50 1.87 -2.18 6.47
N GLN A 51 3.05 -1.62 6.73
CA GLN A 51 3.29 -0.78 7.90
C GLN A 51 2.37 0.46 7.92
N ILE A 52 2.15 1.12 6.77
CA ILE A 52 1.20 2.24 6.66
C ILE A 52 -0.23 1.77 6.97
N ALA A 53 -0.64 0.58 6.51
CA ALA A 53 -1.95 0.04 6.79
C ALA A 53 -2.14 -0.22 8.31
N GLU A 54 -1.15 -0.77 9.00
CA GLU A 54 -1.18 -0.98 10.44
C GLU A 54 -1.18 0.33 11.23
N LEU A 55 -0.36 1.30 10.84
CA LEU A 55 -0.37 2.64 11.42
C LEU A 55 -1.72 3.34 11.22
N THR A 56 -2.40 3.09 10.10
CA THR A 56 -3.74 3.61 9.81
C THR A 56 -4.78 3.02 10.75
N ILE A 57 -4.70 1.72 11.08
CA ILE A 57 -5.55 1.09 12.10
C ILE A 57 -5.31 1.76 13.47
N GLN A 58 -4.05 1.93 13.87
CA GLN A 58 -3.70 2.59 15.14
C GLN A 58 -4.21 4.03 15.17
N LYS A 59 -3.99 4.83 14.12
CA LYS A 59 -4.51 6.20 13.98
C LYS A 59 -6.02 6.25 14.15
N THR A 60 -6.75 5.36 13.49
CA THR A 60 -8.21 5.29 13.56
C THR A 60 -8.67 4.84 14.95
N GLY A 61 -7.92 3.93 15.60
CA GLY A 61 -8.14 3.53 16.97
C GLY A 61 -8.00 4.71 17.95
N TYR A 62 -7.00 5.57 17.78
CA TYR A 62 -6.87 6.81 18.59
C TYR A 62 -8.00 7.81 18.29
N ALA A 63 -8.44 7.93 17.03
CA ALA A 63 -9.60 8.77 16.67
C ALA A 63 -10.87 8.27 17.37
N LYS A 64 -11.09 6.94 17.46
CA LYS A 64 -12.17 6.34 18.23
C LYS A 64 -12.07 6.71 19.71
N LYS A 65 -10.88 6.59 20.33
CA LYS A 65 -10.67 7.03 21.73
C LYS A 65 -10.96 8.52 21.91
N GLY A 66 -10.57 9.37 20.93
CA GLY A 66 -10.90 10.79 20.90
C GLY A 66 -12.41 11.05 20.86
N THR A 67 -13.17 10.26 20.10
CA THR A 67 -14.63 10.36 20.10
C THR A 67 -15.24 9.99 21.46
N TYR A 68 -14.71 8.94 22.12
CA TYR A 68 -15.13 8.58 23.49
C TYR A 68 -14.79 9.67 24.51
N ALA A 69 -13.72 10.44 24.29
CA ALA A 69 -13.36 11.56 25.17
C ALA A 69 -14.48 12.63 25.23
N SER A 70 -15.32 12.74 24.20
CA SER A 70 -16.48 13.65 24.19
C SER A 70 -17.59 13.30 25.20
N LEU A 71 -17.53 12.11 25.85
CA LEU A 71 -18.41 11.73 26.94
C LEU A 71 -17.95 12.28 28.30
N TYR A 72 -16.67 12.66 28.42
CA TYR A 72 -16.10 13.16 29.65
C TYR A 72 -16.25 14.67 29.79
N PRO A 73 -16.16 15.23 30.98
CA PRO A 73 -16.15 16.67 31.17
C PRO A 73 -14.97 17.32 30.44
N ASN A 74 -15.27 18.38 29.72
CA ASN A 74 -14.27 19.28 29.16
C ASN A 74 -13.98 20.38 30.17
N ILE A 75 -12.74 20.49 30.64
CA ILE A 75 -12.33 21.45 31.65
C ILE A 75 -11.36 22.44 31.01
N ASN A 76 -11.77 23.73 31.02
CA ASN A 76 -11.01 24.82 30.44
C ASN A 76 -10.74 25.90 31.48
N ALA A 77 -9.50 26.39 31.56
CA ALA A 77 -9.17 27.60 32.27
C ALA A 77 -9.09 28.78 31.28
N SER A 78 -9.63 29.90 31.68
CA SER A 78 -9.59 31.13 30.87
C SER A 78 -9.23 32.33 31.72
N GLY A 79 -8.48 33.27 31.16
CA GLY A 79 -8.19 34.55 31.77
C GLY A 79 -8.41 35.66 30.77
N SER A 80 -9.09 36.72 31.19
CA SER A 80 -9.31 37.90 30.37
C SER A 80 -9.08 39.17 31.16
N TYR A 81 -8.43 40.15 30.56
CA TYR A 81 -8.35 41.52 31.00
C TYR A 81 -9.00 42.42 29.96
N GLN A 82 -9.92 43.27 30.43
CA GLN A 82 -10.63 44.20 29.59
C GLN A 82 -10.53 45.61 30.19
N ARG A 83 -10.04 46.57 29.42
CA ARG A 83 -10.08 47.97 29.74
C ARG A 83 -11.18 48.65 28.97
N THR A 84 -12.14 49.27 29.70
CA THR A 84 -13.20 50.10 29.12
C THR A 84 -12.59 51.43 28.68
N LEU A 85 -12.71 51.80 27.41
CA LEU A 85 -12.19 53.07 26.88
C LEU A 85 -13.21 54.21 27.07
N LYS A 86 -14.51 53.88 27.06
CA LYS A 86 -15.62 54.81 27.32
C LYS A 86 -16.67 54.06 28.12
N LYS A 87 -17.01 54.56 29.32
CA LYS A 87 -18.05 53.95 30.17
C LYS A 87 -19.40 54.03 29.53
N GLN A 88 -20.24 53.04 29.71
CA GLN A 88 -21.64 53.05 29.32
C GLN A 88 -22.37 54.04 30.21
N VAL A 89 -23.21 54.87 29.60
CA VAL A 89 -24.05 55.83 30.33
C VAL A 89 -25.48 55.29 30.33
N MET A 90 -26.08 55.20 31.51
CA MET A 90 -27.48 54.83 31.69
C MET A 90 -28.24 56.06 32.14
N ALA A 91 -29.35 56.38 31.43
CA ALA A 91 -30.29 57.40 31.86
C ALA A 91 -31.16 56.80 32.97
N MET A 92 -31.19 57.43 34.14
CA MET A 92 -32.08 57.09 35.25
C MET A 92 -33.11 58.20 35.42
N GLU A 93 -34.37 57.86 35.24
CA GLU A 93 -35.48 58.75 35.48
C GLU A 93 -36.05 58.50 36.89
N LEU A 94 -35.97 59.51 37.75
CA LEU A 94 -36.58 59.48 39.07
C LEU A 94 -37.87 60.40 39.03
N PRO A 95 -39.00 59.95 39.60
CA PRO A 95 -40.17 60.71 39.63
C PRO A 95 -39.97 62.12 40.20
N GLY A 96 -40.20 63.15 39.41
CA GLY A 96 -40.08 64.56 39.79
C GLY A 96 -38.68 65.15 39.66
N GLN A 97 -37.72 64.46 39.03
CA GLN A 97 -36.38 64.97 38.75
C GLN A 97 -36.09 64.86 37.24
N PRO A 98 -35.23 65.75 36.68
CA PRO A 98 -34.80 65.60 35.31
C PRO A 98 -33.96 64.30 35.14
N PRO A 99 -34.00 63.70 33.94
CA PRO A 99 -33.21 62.51 33.68
C PRO A 99 -31.71 62.71 34.01
N MET A 100 -31.17 61.83 34.85
CA MET A 100 -29.78 61.89 35.27
C MET A 100 -29.00 60.83 34.54
N GLU A 101 -27.89 61.21 33.86
CA GLU A 101 -26.99 60.27 33.20
C GLU A 101 -25.93 59.76 34.20
N ILE A 102 -25.94 58.44 34.45
CA ILE A 102 -24.98 57.80 35.32
C ILE A 102 -24.03 56.94 34.50
N ALA A 103 -22.73 57.18 34.56
CA ALA A 103 -21.72 56.32 33.97
C ALA A 103 -21.55 55.02 34.76
N VAL A 104 -21.85 53.90 34.14
CA VAL A 104 -21.86 52.58 34.80
C VAL A 104 -20.62 51.78 34.41
N GLY A 105 -20.08 50.99 35.35
CA GLY A 105 -18.92 50.09 35.11
C GLY A 105 -17.61 50.66 35.60
N LYS A 106 -16.60 49.82 35.61
CA LYS A 106 -15.25 50.15 36.01
C LYS A 106 -14.32 50.21 34.77
N TRP A 107 -13.19 50.94 34.90
CA TRP A 107 -12.27 51.05 33.77
C TRP A 107 -11.54 49.76 33.48
N ASN A 108 -11.25 48.96 34.53
CA ASN A 108 -10.48 47.72 34.36
C ASN A 108 -11.31 46.54 34.92
N ASN A 109 -11.40 45.48 34.13
CA ASN A 109 -12.05 44.23 34.48
C ASN A 109 -11.06 43.07 34.24
N VAL A 110 -10.84 42.23 35.22
CA VAL A 110 -10.10 40.98 35.09
C VAL A 110 -11.05 39.83 35.44
N ASN A 111 -11.06 38.84 34.62
CA ASN A 111 -11.82 37.62 34.88
C ASN A 111 -10.88 36.41 34.66
N LEU A 112 -10.68 35.63 35.73
CA LEU A 112 -10.01 34.35 35.72
C LEU A 112 -11.06 33.28 36.04
N GLY A 113 -11.14 32.22 35.22
CA GLY A 113 -12.16 31.21 35.41
C GLY A 113 -11.72 29.82 35.01
N VAL A 114 -12.30 28.83 35.68
CA VAL A 114 -12.25 27.42 35.28
C VAL A 114 -13.68 26.98 34.96
N ASN A 115 -13.89 26.46 33.76
CA ASN A 115 -15.19 26.01 33.31
C ASN A 115 -15.10 24.52 33.00
N ALA A 116 -16.03 23.73 33.52
CA ALA A 116 -16.21 22.32 33.19
C ALA A 116 -17.58 22.14 32.56
N SER A 117 -17.66 21.48 31.44
CA SER A 117 -18.92 21.17 30.75
C SER A 117 -18.92 19.74 30.23
N MET A 118 -20.08 19.08 30.32
CA MET A 118 -20.25 17.73 29.78
C MET A 118 -21.66 17.53 29.21
N PRO A 119 -21.80 16.74 28.13
CA PRO A 119 -23.10 16.30 27.66
C PRO A 119 -23.64 15.21 28.59
N VAL A 120 -24.86 15.38 29.10
CA VAL A 120 -25.54 14.38 29.95
C VAL A 120 -26.40 13.47 29.06
N ILE A 121 -27.15 14.08 28.15
CA ILE A 121 -27.97 13.36 27.16
C ILE A 121 -27.67 13.95 25.78
N ASN A 122 -27.06 13.14 24.92
CA ASN A 122 -26.80 13.50 23.53
C ASN A 122 -26.89 12.25 22.64
N ALA A 123 -28.05 12.04 22.01
CA ALA A 123 -28.30 10.88 21.16
C ALA A 123 -27.41 10.84 19.91
N GLN A 124 -26.99 12.00 19.36
CA GLN A 124 -26.05 12.08 18.26
C GLN A 124 -24.67 11.53 18.65
N LEU A 125 -24.21 11.87 19.85
CA LEU A 125 -22.90 11.42 20.35
C LEU A 125 -22.83 9.89 20.39
N TRP A 126 -23.89 9.21 20.82
CA TRP A 126 -23.93 7.75 20.81
C TRP A 126 -23.85 7.13 19.42
N GLN A 127 -24.41 7.81 18.39
CA GLN A 127 -24.23 7.35 17.02
C GLN A 127 -22.82 7.67 16.48
N SER A 128 -22.21 8.77 16.90
CA SER A 128 -20.83 9.09 16.51
C SER A 128 -19.83 8.05 17.09
N LEU A 129 -20.10 7.49 18.28
CA LEU A 129 -19.32 6.38 18.86
C LEU A 129 -19.44 5.11 18.00
N LYS A 130 -20.65 4.80 17.50
CA LYS A 130 -20.85 3.66 16.58
C LYS A 130 -20.14 3.88 15.25
N LEU A 131 -20.22 5.11 14.71
CA LEU A 131 -19.53 5.48 13.49
C LEU A 131 -18.00 5.34 13.65
N SER A 132 -17.45 5.82 14.78
CA SER A 132 -16.02 5.72 15.03
C SER A 132 -15.55 4.26 15.19
N SER A 133 -16.41 3.38 15.71
CA SER A 133 -16.11 1.93 15.77
C SER A 133 -16.10 1.31 14.38
N LEU A 134 -17.09 1.62 13.54
CA LEU A 134 -17.16 1.15 12.15
C LEU A 134 -15.97 1.66 11.31
N ASN A 135 -15.47 2.88 11.60
CA ASN A 135 -14.27 3.41 10.93
C ASN A 135 -13.01 2.57 11.26
N VAL A 136 -12.91 2.02 12.46
CA VAL A 136 -11.81 1.08 12.81
C VAL A 136 -11.97 -0.23 12.04
N GLU A 137 -13.18 -0.78 11.96
CA GLU A 137 -13.45 -1.99 11.16
C GLU A 137 -13.11 -1.78 9.68
N MET A 138 -13.45 -0.61 9.11
CA MET A 138 -13.06 -0.25 7.75
C MET A 138 -11.54 -0.16 7.57
N ALA A 139 -10.82 0.39 8.57
CA ALA A 139 -9.36 0.45 8.50
C ALA A 139 -8.73 -0.95 8.54
N VAL A 140 -9.31 -1.88 9.31
CA VAL A 140 -8.88 -3.29 9.34
C VAL A 140 -9.13 -3.96 7.97
N GLU A 141 -10.31 -3.74 7.37
CA GLU A 141 -10.62 -4.30 6.05
C GLU A 141 -9.71 -3.71 4.96
N GLN A 142 -9.39 -2.41 5.03
CA GLN A 142 -8.44 -1.78 4.12
C GLN A 142 -7.03 -2.38 4.28
N ALA A 143 -6.61 -2.71 5.51
CA ALA A 143 -5.34 -3.38 5.75
C ALA A 143 -5.35 -4.81 5.19
N ARG A 144 -6.46 -5.55 5.31
CA ARG A 144 -6.65 -6.86 4.68
C ARG A 144 -6.51 -6.75 3.15
N SER A 145 -7.18 -5.78 2.55
CA SER A 145 -7.05 -5.49 1.12
C SER A 145 -5.59 -5.23 0.70
N SER A 146 -4.86 -4.45 1.50
CA SER A 146 -3.45 -4.16 1.23
C SER A 146 -2.57 -5.41 1.31
N LYS A 147 -2.85 -6.34 2.24
CA LYS A 147 -2.13 -7.63 2.35
C LYS A 147 -2.38 -8.50 1.12
N ILE A 148 -3.63 -8.66 0.71
CA ILE A 148 -4.00 -9.46 -0.48
C ILE A 148 -3.33 -8.90 -1.73
N SER A 149 -3.40 -7.58 -1.93
CA SER A 149 -2.76 -6.92 -3.07
C SER A 149 -1.23 -7.05 -3.03
N MET A 150 -0.61 -7.00 -1.85
CA MET A 150 0.82 -7.20 -1.67
C MET A 150 1.23 -8.63 -2.08
N ILE A 151 0.51 -9.65 -1.63
CA ILE A 151 0.76 -11.05 -1.99
C ILE A 151 0.69 -11.23 -3.51
N ALA A 152 -0.33 -10.67 -4.16
CA ALA A 152 -0.45 -10.74 -5.63
C ALA A 152 0.73 -10.07 -6.34
N LYS A 153 1.16 -8.89 -5.89
CA LYS A 153 2.31 -8.17 -6.45
C LYS A 153 3.64 -8.92 -6.26
N VAL A 154 3.85 -9.53 -5.08
CA VAL A 154 5.04 -10.35 -4.83
C VAL A 154 5.07 -11.54 -5.76
N LYS A 155 3.95 -12.29 -5.89
CA LYS A 155 3.83 -13.42 -6.83
C LYS A 155 4.15 -13.00 -8.26
N GLN A 156 3.55 -11.90 -8.75
CA GLN A 156 3.79 -11.39 -10.09
C GLN A 156 5.26 -11.00 -10.32
N SER A 157 5.87 -10.28 -9.36
CA SER A 157 7.27 -9.88 -9.45
C SER A 157 8.23 -11.07 -9.35
N TYR A 158 7.90 -12.07 -8.53
CA TYR A 158 8.68 -13.29 -8.39
C TYR A 158 8.69 -14.10 -9.69
N TYR A 159 7.52 -14.32 -10.30
CA TYR A 159 7.42 -14.99 -11.60
C TYR A 159 8.11 -14.22 -12.72
N ALA A 160 8.14 -12.87 -12.64
CA ALA A 160 8.89 -12.06 -13.60
C ALA A 160 10.42 -12.29 -13.50
N VAL A 161 10.96 -12.51 -12.29
CA VAL A 161 12.36 -12.88 -12.13
C VAL A 161 12.64 -14.25 -12.73
N LEU A 162 11.78 -15.25 -12.46
CA LEU A 162 11.93 -16.58 -13.03
C LEU A 162 11.88 -16.56 -14.57
N LEU A 163 10.97 -15.78 -15.16
CA LEU A 163 10.91 -15.59 -16.60
C LEU A 163 12.19 -14.95 -17.16
N ALA A 164 12.71 -13.93 -16.48
CA ALA A 164 13.94 -13.27 -16.90
C ALA A 164 15.16 -14.21 -16.84
N GLN A 165 15.24 -15.10 -15.84
CA GLN A 165 16.25 -16.12 -15.73
C GLN A 165 16.15 -17.13 -16.86
N GLU A 166 14.97 -17.65 -17.14
CA GLU A 166 14.71 -18.57 -18.25
C GLU A 166 15.12 -17.97 -19.60
N MET A 167 14.74 -16.71 -19.85
CA MET A 167 15.13 -15.98 -21.06
C MET A 167 16.65 -15.83 -21.17
N TYR A 168 17.34 -15.57 -20.07
CA TYR A 168 18.80 -15.50 -20.07
C TYR A 168 19.43 -16.84 -20.42
N ASP A 169 18.95 -17.94 -19.85
CA ASP A 169 19.47 -19.28 -20.13
C ASP A 169 19.30 -19.66 -21.60
N VAL A 170 18.13 -19.36 -22.20
CA VAL A 170 17.88 -19.55 -23.62
C VAL A 170 18.85 -18.72 -24.50
N TYR A 171 18.99 -17.41 -24.22
CA TYR A 171 19.87 -16.56 -25.02
C TYR A 171 21.35 -16.90 -24.84
N LYS A 172 21.75 -17.34 -23.65
CA LYS A 172 23.09 -17.82 -23.38
C LYS A 172 23.41 -19.09 -24.16
N GLU A 173 22.47 -20.04 -24.21
CA GLU A 173 22.61 -21.25 -25.03
C GLU A 173 22.79 -20.90 -26.51
N VAL A 174 21.98 -19.95 -27.03
CA VAL A 174 22.13 -19.45 -28.42
C VAL A 174 23.52 -18.87 -28.67
N TYR A 175 24.00 -18.03 -27.76
CA TYR A 175 25.33 -17.44 -27.87
C TYR A 175 26.44 -18.49 -27.82
N ASP A 176 26.36 -19.43 -26.88
CA ASP A 176 27.36 -20.51 -26.73
C ASP A 176 27.38 -21.41 -27.98
N ASN A 177 26.21 -21.73 -28.56
CA ASN A 177 26.10 -22.47 -29.80
C ASN A 177 26.68 -21.69 -31.00
N ALA A 178 26.37 -20.40 -31.12
CA ALA A 178 26.94 -19.54 -32.16
C ALA A 178 28.47 -19.45 -32.05
N LYS A 179 29.01 -19.33 -30.85
CA LYS A 179 30.46 -19.32 -30.59
C LYS A 179 31.14 -20.63 -30.94
N ASN A 180 30.55 -21.77 -30.58
CA ASN A 180 31.04 -23.08 -30.98
C ASN A 180 31.08 -23.25 -32.51
N ASN A 181 30.03 -22.81 -33.20
CA ASN A 181 29.94 -22.83 -34.64
C ASN A 181 30.99 -21.92 -35.31
N PHE A 182 31.26 -20.76 -34.75
CA PHE A 182 32.31 -19.84 -35.20
C PHE A 182 33.70 -20.47 -35.05
N ASP A 183 34.00 -21.06 -33.88
CA ASP A 183 35.28 -21.71 -33.62
C ASP A 183 35.55 -22.87 -34.60
N GLN A 184 34.49 -23.62 -34.97
CA GLN A 184 34.58 -24.65 -36.01
C GLN A 184 34.78 -24.05 -37.39
N ALA A 185 34.07 -22.98 -37.75
CA ALA A 185 34.19 -22.27 -39.01
C ALA A 185 35.61 -21.70 -39.17
N GLN A 186 36.18 -21.12 -38.11
CA GLN A 186 37.55 -20.58 -38.11
C GLN A 186 38.59 -21.65 -38.39
N LYS A 187 38.45 -22.84 -37.74
CA LYS A 187 39.33 -23.97 -37.99
C LYS A 187 39.29 -24.47 -39.42
N LYS A 188 38.05 -24.57 -40.01
CA LYS A 188 37.83 -24.98 -41.40
C LYS A 188 38.34 -23.94 -42.39
N TYR A 189 38.16 -22.63 -42.13
CA TYR A 189 38.67 -21.53 -42.93
C TYR A 189 40.21 -21.50 -42.96
N ASN A 190 40.86 -21.61 -41.82
CA ASN A 190 42.33 -21.69 -41.70
C ASN A 190 42.91 -22.89 -42.41
N ALA A 191 42.15 -23.98 -42.51
CA ALA A 191 42.54 -25.19 -43.27
C ALA A 191 42.19 -25.10 -44.77
N GLY A 192 41.67 -23.94 -45.27
CA GLY A 192 41.28 -23.77 -46.66
C GLY A 192 40.04 -24.57 -47.10
N LYS A 193 39.22 -25.03 -46.12
CA LYS A 193 38.03 -25.89 -46.35
C LYS A 193 36.70 -25.14 -46.25
N LEU A 194 36.72 -23.83 -45.96
CA LEU A 194 35.56 -23.00 -45.82
C LEU A 194 35.77 -21.67 -46.58
N SER A 195 34.72 -21.13 -47.17
CA SER A 195 34.80 -19.82 -47.83
C SER A 195 34.87 -18.67 -46.82
N GLU A 196 35.48 -17.56 -47.20
CA GLU A 196 35.54 -16.36 -46.38
C GLU A 196 34.11 -15.86 -46.06
N TYR A 197 33.18 -15.97 -46.98
CA TYR A 197 31.77 -15.61 -46.75
C TYR A 197 31.14 -16.40 -45.62
N GLU A 198 31.32 -17.71 -45.58
CA GLU A 198 30.77 -18.55 -44.49
C GLU A 198 31.45 -18.29 -43.16
N PHE A 199 32.76 -18.04 -43.17
CA PHE A 199 33.49 -17.63 -41.96
C PHE A 199 32.99 -16.30 -41.40
N LEU A 200 32.88 -15.24 -42.23
CA LEU A 200 32.37 -13.95 -41.83
C LEU A 200 30.91 -14.04 -41.30
N ARG A 201 30.11 -14.89 -41.94
CA ARG A 201 28.73 -15.13 -41.51
C ARG A 201 28.65 -15.76 -40.12
N ALA A 202 29.50 -16.73 -39.81
CA ALA A 202 29.58 -17.33 -38.47
C ALA A 202 30.00 -16.26 -37.43
N GLN A 203 30.92 -15.37 -37.79
CA GLN A 203 31.33 -14.25 -36.94
C GLN A 203 30.17 -13.28 -36.64
N VAL A 204 29.40 -12.91 -37.68
CA VAL A 204 28.22 -12.05 -37.54
C VAL A 204 27.19 -12.68 -36.63
N ASN A 205 26.97 -13.99 -36.68
CA ASN A 205 26.03 -14.68 -35.79
C ASN A 205 26.40 -14.55 -34.32
N VAL A 206 27.68 -14.70 -33.97
CA VAL A 206 28.16 -14.48 -32.57
C VAL A 206 27.91 -13.05 -32.15
N SER A 207 28.31 -12.08 -33.02
CA SER A 207 28.14 -10.65 -32.72
C SER A 207 26.67 -10.23 -32.56
N ASN A 208 25.74 -10.92 -33.24
CA ASN A 208 24.29 -10.68 -33.10
C ASN A 208 23.68 -11.36 -31.88
N ALA A 209 24.24 -12.49 -31.41
CA ALA A 209 23.74 -13.20 -30.23
C ALA A 209 24.18 -12.54 -28.90
N GLU A 210 25.38 -11.96 -28.85
CA GLU A 210 25.99 -11.40 -27.65
C GLU A 210 25.14 -10.28 -27.00
N PRO A 211 24.58 -9.29 -27.74
CA PRO A 211 23.74 -8.26 -27.15
C PRO A 211 22.47 -8.78 -26.47
N ASN A 212 21.91 -9.89 -26.95
CA ASN A 212 20.72 -10.51 -26.34
C ASN A 212 21.04 -11.06 -24.94
N VAL A 213 22.24 -11.62 -24.74
CA VAL A 213 22.70 -12.10 -23.43
C VAL A 213 22.83 -10.93 -22.44
N TYR A 214 23.46 -9.82 -22.87
CA TYR A 214 23.57 -8.63 -22.02
C TYR A 214 22.20 -8.01 -21.70
N SER A 215 21.30 -7.99 -22.66
CA SER A 215 19.95 -7.50 -22.46
C SER A 215 19.16 -8.36 -21.47
N ALA A 216 19.31 -9.68 -21.54
CA ALA A 216 18.68 -10.62 -20.62
C ALA A 216 19.26 -10.52 -19.19
N LEU A 217 20.58 -10.34 -19.05
CA LEU A 217 21.19 -10.06 -17.74
C LEU A 217 20.64 -8.78 -17.11
N ALA A 218 20.56 -7.71 -17.87
CA ALA A 218 19.98 -6.45 -17.40
C ALA A 218 18.48 -6.60 -17.02
N ALA A 219 17.75 -7.47 -17.73
CA ALA A 219 16.36 -7.77 -17.38
C ALA A 219 16.23 -8.53 -16.06
N ILE A 220 17.15 -9.46 -15.75
CA ILE A 220 17.22 -10.13 -14.45
C ILE A 220 17.45 -9.11 -13.33
N ASP A 221 18.45 -8.24 -13.50
CA ASP A 221 18.76 -7.23 -12.49
C ASP A 221 17.55 -6.31 -12.23
N LEU A 222 16.89 -5.87 -13.31
CA LEU A 222 15.68 -5.04 -13.21
C LEU A 222 14.54 -5.77 -12.48
N ALA A 223 14.29 -7.03 -12.83
CA ALA A 223 13.24 -7.84 -12.20
C ALA A 223 13.52 -8.07 -10.71
N ILE A 224 14.79 -8.34 -10.34
CA ILE A 224 15.23 -8.46 -8.95
C ILE A 224 15.05 -7.13 -8.20
N TRP A 225 15.39 -5.99 -8.79
CA TRP A 225 15.16 -4.69 -8.15
C TRP A 225 13.68 -4.39 -7.95
N GLN A 226 12.82 -4.74 -8.92
CA GLN A 226 11.37 -4.61 -8.78
C GLN A 226 10.83 -5.49 -7.65
N LEU A 227 11.27 -6.74 -7.55
CA LEU A 227 10.88 -7.64 -6.46
C LEU A 227 11.34 -7.08 -5.10
N LYS A 228 12.59 -6.61 -4.98
CA LYS A 228 13.08 -5.95 -3.75
C LYS A 228 12.24 -4.73 -3.37
N ALA A 229 11.90 -3.90 -4.34
CA ALA A 229 11.05 -2.73 -4.10
C ALA A 229 9.65 -3.11 -3.59
N VAL A 230 9.06 -4.20 -4.12
CA VAL A 230 7.78 -4.72 -3.64
C VAL A 230 7.92 -5.31 -2.23
N MET A 231 8.98 -6.06 -1.95
CA MET A 231 9.26 -6.62 -0.62
C MET A 231 9.62 -5.55 0.43
N GLY A 232 10.01 -4.34 0.01
CA GLY A 232 10.42 -3.28 0.94
C GLY A 232 11.85 -3.40 1.47
N ILE A 233 12.68 -4.25 0.86
CA ILE A 233 14.09 -4.44 1.25
C ILE A 233 15.03 -3.54 0.46
N ASP A 234 16.22 -3.28 1.03
CA ASP A 234 17.23 -2.42 0.41
C ASP A 234 17.70 -2.99 -0.94
N LEU A 235 17.81 -2.12 -1.95
CA LEU A 235 18.26 -2.50 -3.29
C LEU A 235 19.71 -3.04 -3.32
N SER A 236 20.53 -2.68 -2.35
CA SER A 236 21.92 -3.15 -2.22
C SER A 236 22.03 -4.58 -1.70
N THR A 237 20.98 -5.13 -1.05
CA THR A 237 20.95 -6.50 -0.52
C THR A 237 21.09 -7.50 -1.66
N LYS A 238 22.07 -8.40 -1.59
CA LYS A 238 22.22 -9.45 -2.61
C LYS A 238 21.22 -10.57 -2.34
N ILE A 239 20.28 -10.78 -3.26
CA ILE A 239 19.33 -11.90 -3.20
C ILE A 239 19.42 -12.73 -4.48
N GLY A 240 19.23 -14.04 -4.34
CA GLY A 240 18.95 -14.99 -5.40
C GLY A 240 17.52 -15.50 -5.26
N ILE A 241 16.95 -16.00 -6.32
CA ILE A 241 15.60 -16.58 -6.34
C ILE A 241 15.71 -18.07 -6.59
N SER A 242 14.96 -18.89 -5.83
CA SER A 242 14.90 -20.34 -6.00
C SER A 242 13.76 -20.76 -6.95
N GLY A 243 13.90 -21.95 -7.55
CA GLY A 243 12.89 -22.52 -8.44
C GLY A 243 13.01 -22.06 -9.89
N ASN A 244 12.14 -22.58 -10.73
CA ASN A 244 12.03 -22.27 -12.15
C ASN A 244 10.53 -22.23 -12.55
N LEU A 245 10.22 -21.76 -13.76
CA LEU A 245 8.84 -21.67 -14.25
C LEU A 245 8.21 -23.05 -14.49
N ASP A 246 9.00 -24.05 -14.84
CA ASP A 246 8.50 -25.40 -15.12
C ASP A 246 7.85 -26.07 -13.90
N GLU A 247 8.21 -25.66 -12.67
CA GLU A 247 7.56 -26.15 -11.45
C GLU A 247 6.06 -25.81 -11.38
N TYR A 248 5.63 -24.76 -12.09
CA TYR A 248 4.26 -24.28 -12.10
C TYR A 248 3.40 -24.86 -13.24
N LYS A 249 3.97 -25.66 -14.14
CA LYS A 249 3.24 -26.22 -15.28
C LYS A 249 2.12 -27.17 -14.85
N ASP A 250 2.39 -28.02 -13.86
CA ASP A 250 1.41 -28.99 -13.37
C ASP A 250 0.24 -28.27 -12.70
N GLU A 251 0.49 -27.21 -11.95
CA GLU A 251 -0.52 -26.34 -11.37
C GLU A 251 -1.40 -25.71 -12.45
N MET A 252 -0.80 -25.25 -13.56
CA MET A 252 -1.51 -24.69 -14.70
C MET A 252 -2.41 -25.75 -15.40
N LEU A 253 -1.89 -26.95 -15.62
CA LEU A 253 -2.61 -28.00 -16.37
C LEU A 253 -3.76 -28.63 -15.58
N VAL A 254 -3.66 -28.67 -14.25
CA VAL A 254 -4.71 -29.23 -13.35
C VAL A 254 -5.78 -28.19 -13.00
N TYR A 255 -5.53 -26.90 -13.28
CA TYR A 255 -6.45 -25.82 -12.89
C TYR A 255 -7.83 -25.94 -13.57
N ASN A 256 -8.87 -25.95 -12.76
CA ASN A 256 -10.26 -26.03 -13.25
C ASN A 256 -10.83 -24.64 -13.55
N LEU A 257 -10.86 -24.26 -14.81
CA LEU A 257 -11.37 -22.96 -15.29
C LEU A 257 -12.89 -22.78 -15.12
N ASN A 258 -13.62 -23.84 -14.78
CA ASN A 258 -15.08 -23.81 -14.61
C ASN A 258 -15.51 -23.59 -13.16
N ASP A 259 -14.57 -23.47 -12.22
CA ASP A 259 -14.90 -23.20 -10.84
C ASP A 259 -15.53 -21.81 -10.70
N THR A 260 -16.64 -21.76 -9.99
CA THR A 260 -17.30 -20.48 -9.69
C THR A 260 -16.52 -19.76 -8.61
N ILE A 261 -16.03 -18.57 -8.96
CA ILE A 261 -15.31 -17.70 -8.03
C ILE A 261 -16.33 -16.97 -7.15
N ASP A 262 -16.22 -17.19 -5.83
CA ASP A 262 -17.03 -16.47 -4.86
C ASP A 262 -16.42 -15.09 -4.59
N LEU A 263 -17.19 -14.04 -4.85
CA LEU A 263 -16.78 -12.64 -4.62
C LEU A 263 -17.21 -12.11 -3.24
N ASN A 264 -17.81 -12.92 -2.37
CA ASN A 264 -18.24 -12.47 -1.04
C ASN A 264 -17.06 -11.98 -0.17
N ASN A 265 -15.87 -12.50 -0.41
CA ASN A 265 -14.63 -12.08 0.27
C ASN A 265 -13.92 -10.93 -0.42
N ASN A 266 -14.45 -10.40 -1.52
CA ASN A 266 -13.83 -9.26 -2.21
C ASN A 266 -13.84 -8.02 -1.33
N SER A 267 -12.67 -7.46 -1.08
CA SER A 267 -12.48 -6.34 -0.16
C SER A 267 -13.21 -5.08 -0.60
N SER A 268 -13.31 -4.83 -1.91
CA SER A 268 -14.03 -3.65 -2.42
C SER A 268 -15.53 -3.74 -2.16
N LEU A 269 -16.13 -4.93 -2.30
CA LEU A 269 -17.55 -5.16 -1.99
C LEU A 269 -17.82 -5.02 -0.49
N ILE A 270 -16.93 -5.58 0.36
CA ILE A 270 -17.03 -5.46 1.82
C ILE A 270 -16.90 -3.99 2.24
N GLN A 271 -15.97 -3.23 1.67
CA GLN A 271 -15.80 -1.80 1.95
C GLN A 271 -17.05 -0.99 1.53
N LEU A 272 -17.67 -1.29 0.39
CA LEU A 272 -18.91 -0.64 -0.03
C LEU A 272 -20.08 -0.97 0.91
N GLU A 273 -20.18 -2.20 1.43
CA GLU A 273 -21.15 -2.56 2.45
C GLU A 273 -20.93 -1.79 3.76
N MET A 274 -19.66 -1.65 4.18
CA MET A 274 -19.31 -0.84 5.35
C MET A 274 -19.62 0.65 5.13
N GLN A 275 -19.41 1.18 3.93
CA GLN A 275 -19.81 2.56 3.58
C GLN A 275 -21.33 2.73 3.62
N GLU A 276 -22.11 1.74 3.16
CA GLU A 276 -23.58 1.77 3.31
C GLU A 276 -23.98 1.83 4.80
N LYS A 277 -23.35 1.01 5.66
CA LYS A 277 -23.54 1.06 7.13
C LYS A 277 -23.17 2.42 7.73
N GLN A 278 -22.10 3.07 7.23
CA GLN A 278 -21.72 4.43 7.67
C GLN A 278 -22.81 5.44 7.34
N ILE A 279 -23.39 5.37 6.13
CA ILE A 279 -24.49 6.25 5.73
C ILE A 279 -25.73 6.01 6.60
N ASP A 280 -26.05 4.74 6.93
CA ASP A 280 -27.16 4.40 7.83
C ASP A 280 -26.96 4.98 9.24
N ILE A 281 -25.74 4.94 9.78
CA ILE A 281 -25.42 5.56 11.06
C ILE A 281 -25.53 7.09 10.95
N SER A 282 -24.99 7.69 9.89
CA SER A 282 -25.08 9.14 9.63
C SER A 282 -26.52 9.61 9.49
N LEU A 283 -27.37 8.82 8.82
CA LEU A 283 -28.81 9.07 8.73
C LEU A 283 -29.48 9.04 10.11
N LYS A 284 -29.11 8.07 10.97
CA LYS A 284 -29.59 8.01 12.36
C LYS A 284 -29.10 9.22 13.17
N MET A 285 -27.83 9.63 12.99
CA MET A 285 -27.29 10.84 13.63
C MET A 285 -28.11 12.07 13.25
N THR A 286 -28.43 12.25 11.97
CA THR A 286 -29.24 13.37 11.48
C THR A 286 -30.68 13.32 12.05
N LYS A 287 -31.28 12.13 12.12
CA LYS A 287 -32.60 11.97 12.78
C LYS A 287 -32.54 12.31 14.25
N PHE A 288 -31.45 11.96 14.95
CA PHE A 288 -31.30 12.24 16.38
C PHE A 288 -31.00 13.69 16.69
N GLN A 289 -30.78 14.55 15.67
CA GLN A 289 -30.77 16.01 15.83
C GLN A 289 -32.14 16.60 16.24
N TYR A 290 -33.22 15.86 16.09
CA TYR A 290 -34.54 16.26 16.60
C TYR A 290 -34.73 15.96 18.10
N ILE A 291 -33.86 15.11 18.68
CA ILE A 291 -33.93 14.75 20.10
C ILE A 291 -33.33 15.87 20.95
N PRO A 292 -33.99 16.29 22.03
CA PRO A 292 -33.42 17.27 22.96
C PRO A 292 -32.06 16.82 23.49
N THR A 293 -31.18 17.82 23.69
CA THR A 293 -29.87 17.60 24.32
C THR A 293 -29.83 18.22 25.71
N LEU A 294 -29.26 17.51 26.66
CA LEU A 294 -29.06 17.96 28.05
C LEU A 294 -27.56 18.03 28.31
N SER A 295 -27.10 19.19 28.79
CA SER A 295 -25.71 19.40 29.21
C SER A 295 -25.64 19.96 30.63
N ALA A 296 -24.61 19.57 31.37
CA ALA A 296 -24.26 20.14 32.63
C ALA A 296 -23.01 21.01 32.49
N ALA A 297 -23.00 22.16 33.18
CA ALA A 297 -21.86 23.06 33.22
C ALA A 297 -21.60 23.55 34.64
N PHE A 298 -20.33 23.55 35.01
CA PHE A 298 -19.86 24.16 36.26
C PHE A 298 -18.81 25.22 35.90
N SER A 299 -18.94 26.41 36.49
CA SER A 299 -17.90 27.42 36.39
C SER A 299 -17.53 27.97 37.75
N TYR A 300 -16.25 28.16 37.94
CA TYR A 300 -15.67 28.89 39.06
C TYR A 300 -14.88 30.06 38.47
N SER A 301 -15.29 31.28 38.84
CA SER A 301 -14.69 32.50 38.32
C SER A 301 -14.18 33.39 39.47
N TYR A 302 -13.06 34.02 39.23
CA TYR A 302 -12.44 35.02 40.07
C TYR A 302 -12.41 36.33 39.32
N MET A 303 -13.32 37.25 39.67
CA MET A 303 -13.51 38.50 38.96
C MET A 303 -12.97 39.67 39.82
N ALA A 304 -12.27 40.58 39.20
CA ALA A 304 -11.81 41.81 39.76
C ALA A 304 -12.21 43.00 38.89
N MET A 305 -12.74 44.04 39.55
CA MET A 305 -13.11 45.30 38.89
C MET A 305 -12.57 46.49 39.62
N GLY A 306 -11.98 47.46 38.92
CA GLY A 306 -11.44 48.65 39.57
C GLY A 306 -11.28 49.82 38.58
N ASP A 307 -11.27 51.04 39.11
CA ASP A 307 -10.95 52.22 38.32
C ASP A 307 -9.43 52.39 38.15
N ASN A 308 -8.64 51.82 39.04
CA ASN A 308 -7.17 51.65 39.03
C ASN A 308 -6.83 50.17 39.09
N PHE A 309 -5.53 49.80 39.20
CA PHE A 309 -5.07 48.41 39.36
C PHE A 309 -5.26 47.88 40.80
N ASP A 310 -5.67 48.71 41.72
CA ASP A 310 -6.14 48.29 43.04
C ASP A 310 -7.60 47.79 42.94
N MET A 311 -7.71 46.48 42.63
CA MET A 311 -8.97 45.84 42.27
C MET A 311 -9.44 44.95 43.41
N ILE A 312 -10.76 44.93 43.66
CA ILE A 312 -11.38 44.01 44.61
C ILE A 312 -11.71 42.72 43.85
N TRP A 313 -11.14 41.60 44.33
CA TRP A 313 -11.35 40.27 43.79
C TRP A 313 -12.52 39.56 44.44
N ASN A 314 -13.46 39.11 43.62
CA ASN A 314 -14.65 38.40 44.08
C ASN A 314 -14.75 37.03 43.45
N PRO A 315 -14.65 35.92 44.20
CA PRO A 315 -14.92 34.59 43.71
C PRO A 315 -16.43 34.33 43.61
N TYR A 316 -16.83 33.65 42.56
CA TYR A 316 -18.17 33.09 42.44
C TYR A 316 -18.17 31.77 41.69
N SER A 317 -19.16 30.93 41.95
CA SER A 317 -19.33 29.66 41.27
C SER A 317 -20.77 29.47 40.83
N THR A 318 -20.93 28.84 39.67
CA THR A 318 -22.25 28.48 39.15
C THR A 318 -22.27 27.04 38.71
N LEU A 319 -23.35 26.34 39.04
CA LEU A 319 -23.69 25.03 38.49
C LEU A 319 -25.00 25.17 37.72
N GLY A 320 -25.00 24.78 36.48
CA GLY A 320 -26.14 24.88 35.58
C GLY A 320 -26.39 23.61 34.81
N VAL A 321 -27.65 23.38 34.50
CA VAL A 321 -28.07 22.32 33.55
C VAL A 321 -28.85 23.04 32.44
N SER A 322 -28.47 22.77 31.19
CA SER A 322 -29.08 23.36 30.01
C SER A 322 -29.75 22.28 29.18
N LEU A 323 -31.05 22.47 28.92
CA LEU A 323 -31.84 21.63 28.01
C LEU A 323 -32.09 22.45 26.71
N SER A 324 -31.62 21.88 25.57
CA SER A 324 -31.82 22.47 24.24
C SER A 324 -32.80 21.60 23.45
N ILE A 325 -33.91 22.17 23.02
CA ILE A 325 -34.94 21.49 22.24
C ILE A 325 -35.07 22.21 20.88
N PRO A 326 -34.62 21.57 19.78
CA PRO A 326 -34.72 22.18 18.47
C PRO A 326 -36.17 22.09 17.95
N ILE A 327 -36.83 23.23 17.81
CA ILE A 327 -38.26 23.32 17.37
C ILE A 327 -38.33 23.44 15.86
N PHE A 328 -37.59 24.35 15.26
CA PHE A 328 -37.61 24.64 13.83
C PHE A 328 -36.22 25.10 13.36
N ASP A 329 -35.78 24.59 12.21
CA ASP A 329 -34.45 24.84 11.62
C ASP A 329 -34.50 25.21 10.13
N GLY A 330 -35.65 25.70 9.64
CA GLY A 330 -35.80 26.03 8.21
C GLY A 330 -35.76 24.83 7.28
N PHE A 331 -36.19 23.63 7.73
CA PHE A 331 -36.15 22.35 7.00
C PHE A 331 -34.73 21.79 6.73
N SER A 332 -33.70 22.33 7.35
CA SER A 332 -32.31 21.89 7.15
C SER A 332 -32.14 20.40 7.45
N LYS A 333 -32.62 19.94 8.62
CA LYS A 333 -32.53 18.50 9.01
C LYS A 333 -33.36 17.62 8.08
N HIS A 334 -34.54 18.08 7.63
CA HIS A 334 -35.37 17.34 6.68
C HIS A 334 -34.63 17.10 5.35
N ASN A 335 -34.01 18.16 4.82
CA ASN A 335 -33.24 18.07 3.57
C ASN A 335 -31.98 17.22 3.76
N SER A 336 -31.29 17.31 4.91
CA SER A 336 -30.13 16.46 5.24
C SER A 336 -30.50 14.96 5.32
N ILE A 337 -31.71 14.62 5.84
CA ILE A 337 -32.22 13.25 5.82
C ILE A 337 -32.46 12.78 4.38
N LYS A 338 -33.08 13.64 3.52
CA LYS A 338 -33.28 13.30 2.10
C LYS A 338 -31.94 13.09 1.39
N GLN A 339 -30.96 13.97 1.61
CA GLN A 339 -29.63 13.88 1.06
C GLN A 339 -28.94 12.56 1.48
N SER A 340 -29.02 12.18 2.77
CA SER A 340 -28.44 10.91 3.24
C SER A 340 -29.11 9.69 2.59
N LYS A 341 -30.43 9.73 2.34
CA LYS A 341 -31.13 8.65 1.62
C LYS A 341 -30.64 8.54 0.17
N VAL A 342 -30.53 9.66 -0.55
CA VAL A 342 -29.99 9.66 -1.91
C VAL A 342 -28.54 9.17 -1.93
N SER A 343 -27.71 9.57 -0.95
CA SER A 343 -26.34 9.05 -0.81
C SER A 343 -26.31 7.55 -0.62
N LYS A 344 -27.27 6.98 0.13
CA LYS A 344 -27.40 5.52 0.28
C LYS A 344 -27.73 4.85 -1.06
N ASP A 345 -28.65 5.42 -1.83
CA ASP A 345 -29.02 4.90 -3.14
C ASP A 345 -27.84 4.93 -4.11
N ILE A 346 -27.03 6.01 -4.07
CA ILE A 346 -25.78 6.11 -4.84
C ILE A 346 -24.82 4.97 -4.48
N ILE A 347 -24.59 4.69 -3.18
CA ILE A 347 -23.70 3.58 -2.78
C ILE A 347 -24.23 2.22 -3.27
N LYS A 348 -25.53 2.00 -3.24
CA LYS A 348 -26.12 0.75 -3.80
C LYS A 348 -25.83 0.61 -5.28
N MET A 349 -26.02 1.67 -6.07
CA MET A 349 -25.69 1.66 -7.50
C MET A 349 -24.20 1.40 -7.74
N ASN A 350 -23.32 2.05 -6.95
CA ASN A 350 -21.89 1.82 -7.02
C ASN A 350 -21.52 0.36 -6.69
N ARG A 351 -22.21 -0.25 -5.73
CA ARG A 351 -22.00 -1.67 -5.38
C ARG A 351 -22.41 -2.58 -6.55
N GLU A 352 -23.57 -2.35 -7.15
CA GLU A 352 -24.03 -3.13 -8.32
C GLU A 352 -23.07 -2.99 -9.51
N ASP A 353 -22.56 -1.78 -9.78
CA ASP A 353 -21.58 -1.55 -10.83
C ASP A 353 -20.24 -2.22 -10.53
N THR A 354 -19.77 -2.14 -9.28
CA THR A 354 -18.55 -2.81 -8.84
C THR A 354 -18.67 -4.32 -8.97
N GLU A 355 -19.77 -4.90 -8.52
CA GLU A 355 -20.05 -6.34 -8.66
C GLU A 355 -20.07 -6.78 -10.12
N ARG A 356 -20.71 -5.99 -11.00
CA ARG A 356 -20.71 -6.24 -12.45
C ARG A 356 -19.30 -6.20 -13.05
N ASN A 357 -18.50 -5.21 -12.68
CA ASN A 357 -17.13 -5.06 -13.16
C ASN A 357 -16.22 -6.18 -12.66
N LEU A 358 -16.37 -6.60 -11.41
CA LEU A 358 -15.65 -7.74 -10.85
C LEU A 358 -16.00 -9.05 -11.58
N ASN A 359 -17.29 -9.28 -11.88
CA ASN A 359 -17.71 -10.44 -12.66
C ASN A 359 -17.14 -10.43 -14.09
N ILE A 360 -17.00 -9.24 -14.71
CA ILE A 360 -16.33 -9.11 -16.02
C ILE A 360 -14.84 -9.43 -15.87
N ALA A 361 -14.18 -8.93 -14.83
CA ALA A 361 -12.76 -9.18 -14.57
C ALA A 361 -12.49 -10.68 -14.33
N VAL A 362 -13.33 -11.37 -13.54
CA VAL A 362 -13.24 -12.83 -13.33
C VAL A 362 -13.33 -13.58 -14.66
N LYS A 363 -14.34 -13.24 -15.49
CA LYS A 363 -14.49 -13.88 -16.82
C LYS A 363 -13.28 -13.60 -17.72
N ASN A 364 -12.75 -12.40 -17.67
CA ASN A 364 -11.58 -12.02 -18.46
C ASN A 364 -10.33 -12.82 -18.03
N TYR A 365 -10.05 -12.92 -16.73
CA TYR A 365 -8.92 -13.72 -16.24
C TYR A 365 -9.08 -15.21 -16.57
N ASN A 366 -10.27 -15.78 -16.40
CA ASN A 366 -10.53 -17.17 -16.80
C ASN A 366 -10.30 -17.38 -18.30
N ASN A 367 -10.71 -16.45 -19.17
CA ASN A 367 -10.46 -16.51 -20.60
C ASN A 367 -8.96 -16.38 -20.94
N GLN A 368 -8.25 -15.48 -20.26
CA GLN A 368 -6.81 -15.34 -20.41
C GLN A 368 -6.08 -16.61 -19.99
N MET A 369 -6.40 -17.17 -18.83
CA MET A 369 -5.81 -18.41 -18.33
C MET A 369 -6.07 -19.58 -19.29
N SER A 370 -7.30 -19.70 -19.82
CA SER A 370 -7.63 -20.69 -20.87
C SER A 370 -6.78 -20.51 -22.13
N THR A 371 -6.58 -19.26 -22.55
CA THR A 371 -5.75 -18.94 -23.72
C THR A 371 -4.30 -19.29 -23.48
N TYR A 372 -3.74 -18.92 -22.32
CA TYR A 372 -2.35 -19.23 -21.97
C TYR A 372 -2.10 -20.74 -21.83
N MET A 373 -3.05 -21.48 -21.27
CA MET A 373 -2.99 -22.95 -21.23
C MET A 373 -2.94 -23.56 -22.65
N LYS A 374 -3.80 -23.08 -23.57
CA LYS A 374 -3.78 -23.56 -24.97
C LYS A 374 -2.48 -23.17 -25.67
N ASN A 375 -1.97 -21.96 -25.43
CA ASN A 375 -0.70 -21.52 -25.97
C ASN A 375 0.47 -22.39 -25.47
N TYR A 376 0.45 -22.77 -24.18
CA TYR A 376 1.42 -23.67 -23.61
C TYR A 376 1.40 -25.03 -24.31
N ILE A 377 0.25 -25.68 -24.43
CA ILE A 377 0.10 -26.99 -25.08
C ILE A 377 0.57 -26.94 -26.53
N ALA A 378 0.25 -25.87 -27.26
CA ALA A 378 0.72 -25.69 -28.63
C ALA A 378 2.24 -25.45 -28.71
N ALA A 379 2.78 -24.65 -27.77
CA ALA A 379 4.23 -24.40 -27.70
C ALA A 379 5.02 -25.65 -27.30
N GLU A 380 4.52 -26.48 -26.39
CA GLU A 380 5.13 -27.74 -25.99
C GLU A 380 5.28 -28.71 -27.18
N SER A 381 4.21 -28.88 -27.95
CA SER A 381 4.28 -29.68 -29.19
C SER A 381 5.23 -29.07 -30.22
N THR A 382 5.25 -27.76 -30.36
CA THR A 382 6.16 -27.05 -31.28
C THR A 382 7.60 -27.21 -30.83
N LEU A 383 7.88 -27.15 -29.53
CA LEU A 383 9.20 -27.30 -28.93
C LEU A 383 9.79 -28.68 -29.25
N GLU A 384 9.00 -29.73 -29.08
CA GLU A 384 9.46 -31.10 -29.40
C GLU A 384 9.89 -31.22 -30.87
N MET A 385 9.06 -30.66 -31.79
CA MET A 385 9.39 -30.68 -33.24
C MET A 385 10.58 -29.79 -33.58
N ALA A 386 10.67 -28.60 -32.97
CA ALA A 386 11.75 -27.66 -33.20
C ALA A 386 13.08 -28.20 -32.68
N GLN A 387 13.08 -28.88 -31.50
CA GLN A 387 14.26 -29.55 -30.95
C GLN A 387 14.78 -30.64 -31.89
N LYS A 388 13.89 -31.51 -32.38
CA LYS A 388 14.28 -32.55 -33.36
C LYS A 388 14.82 -31.93 -34.66
N SER A 389 14.21 -30.85 -35.13
CA SER A 389 14.66 -30.14 -36.34
C SER A 389 16.05 -29.55 -36.16
N TYR A 390 16.30 -28.91 -35.02
CA TYR A 390 17.60 -28.34 -34.66
C TYR A 390 18.67 -29.43 -34.55
N ASP A 391 18.39 -30.55 -33.85
CA ASP A 391 19.34 -31.68 -33.72
C ASP A 391 19.73 -32.26 -35.09
N ILE A 392 18.76 -32.38 -36.01
CA ILE A 392 19.03 -32.88 -37.39
C ILE A 392 19.88 -31.84 -38.13
N ALA A 393 19.48 -30.55 -38.13
CA ALA A 393 20.18 -29.48 -38.83
C ALA A 393 21.63 -29.33 -38.31
N SER A 394 21.84 -29.44 -36.98
CA SER A 394 23.14 -29.39 -36.35
C SER A 394 24.06 -30.52 -36.82
N LYS A 395 23.57 -31.77 -36.82
CA LYS A 395 24.32 -32.93 -37.33
C LYS A 395 24.63 -32.82 -38.85
N MET A 396 23.66 -32.35 -39.62
CA MET A 396 23.86 -32.16 -41.06
C MET A 396 24.87 -31.04 -41.35
N TYR A 397 24.89 -29.97 -40.59
CA TYR A 397 25.87 -28.91 -40.67
C TYR A 397 27.27 -29.37 -40.30
N GLU A 398 27.42 -30.14 -39.24
CA GLU A 398 28.70 -30.76 -38.84
C GLU A 398 29.30 -31.65 -39.97
N LEU A 399 28.43 -32.42 -40.65
CA LEU A 399 28.79 -33.28 -41.78
C LEU A 399 29.00 -32.53 -43.11
N GLY A 400 28.79 -31.20 -43.13
CA GLY A 400 28.87 -30.38 -44.35
C GLY A 400 27.72 -30.61 -45.35
N LYS A 401 26.57 -31.15 -44.89
CA LYS A 401 25.37 -31.46 -45.69
C LYS A 401 24.26 -30.44 -45.55
N ALA A 402 24.37 -29.51 -44.59
CA ALA A 402 23.48 -28.39 -44.40
C ALA A 402 24.26 -27.08 -44.38
N THR A 403 23.60 -25.99 -44.70
CA THR A 403 24.16 -24.64 -44.63
C THR A 403 24.02 -24.06 -43.21
N LEU A 404 24.84 -23.06 -42.89
CA LEU A 404 24.69 -22.30 -41.64
C LEU A 404 23.32 -21.58 -41.54
N VAL A 405 22.69 -21.28 -42.69
CA VAL A 405 21.34 -20.69 -42.71
C VAL A 405 20.30 -21.65 -42.17
N GLU A 406 20.30 -22.88 -42.67
CA GLU A 406 19.36 -23.93 -42.24
C GLU A 406 19.50 -24.25 -40.76
N LEU A 407 20.75 -24.27 -40.25
CA LEU A 407 21.00 -24.44 -38.82
C LEU A 407 20.44 -23.26 -37.98
N ASN A 408 20.69 -22.02 -38.44
CA ASN A 408 20.20 -20.83 -37.74
C ASN A 408 18.66 -20.73 -37.77
N ASP A 409 18.02 -21.08 -38.87
CA ASP A 409 16.56 -21.10 -38.98
C ASP A 409 15.95 -22.12 -38.03
N ALA A 410 16.55 -23.32 -37.92
CA ALA A 410 16.13 -24.34 -36.96
C ALA A 410 16.35 -23.89 -35.52
N GLN A 411 17.47 -23.21 -35.20
CA GLN A 411 17.76 -22.65 -33.87
C GLN A 411 16.76 -21.54 -33.51
N LEU A 412 16.44 -20.65 -34.46
CA LEU A 412 15.46 -19.58 -34.21
C LEU A 412 14.06 -20.15 -33.89
N ALA A 413 13.64 -21.20 -34.59
CA ALA A 413 12.37 -21.88 -34.33
C ALA A 413 12.35 -22.51 -32.93
N LEU A 414 13.46 -23.14 -32.52
CA LEU A 414 13.62 -23.71 -31.18
C LEU A 414 13.52 -22.64 -30.10
N VAL A 415 14.30 -21.58 -30.21
CA VAL A 415 14.29 -20.43 -29.27
C VAL A 415 12.88 -19.83 -29.14
N GLN A 416 12.22 -19.61 -30.28
CA GLN A 416 10.87 -19.05 -30.28
C GLN A 416 9.87 -19.97 -29.56
N ALA A 417 9.98 -21.27 -29.71
CA ALA A 417 9.13 -22.24 -29.03
C ALA A 417 9.38 -22.25 -27.50
N GLN A 418 10.67 -22.25 -27.10
CA GLN A 418 11.08 -22.17 -25.67
C GLN A 418 10.51 -20.89 -25.00
N LEU A 419 10.78 -19.73 -25.59
CA LEU A 419 10.31 -18.45 -25.05
C LEU A 419 8.79 -18.36 -24.99
N THR A 420 8.08 -18.90 -26.01
CA THR A 420 6.60 -18.90 -26.03
C THR A 420 6.04 -19.78 -24.91
N MET A 421 6.67 -20.93 -24.62
CA MET A 421 6.27 -21.83 -23.54
C MET A 421 6.44 -21.17 -22.17
N SER A 422 7.64 -20.62 -21.90
CA SER A 422 7.93 -19.94 -20.63
C SER A 422 7.03 -18.72 -20.41
N GLN A 423 6.78 -17.94 -21.48
CA GLN A 423 5.86 -16.80 -21.43
C GLN A 423 4.41 -17.22 -21.14
N ALA A 424 3.97 -18.38 -21.64
CA ALA A 424 2.62 -18.89 -21.38
C ALA A 424 2.43 -19.27 -19.91
N ILE A 425 3.40 -19.95 -19.29
CA ILE A 425 3.38 -20.29 -17.86
C ILE A 425 3.34 -19.01 -17.03
N TYR A 426 4.27 -18.09 -17.29
CA TYR A 426 4.33 -16.80 -16.59
C TYR A 426 3.01 -16.04 -16.64
N ASN A 427 2.45 -15.86 -17.84
CA ASN A 427 1.20 -15.12 -18.04
C ASN A 427 0.02 -15.80 -17.33
N PHE A 428 -0.02 -17.13 -17.32
CA PHE A 428 -1.02 -17.90 -16.59
C PHE A 428 -0.92 -17.63 -15.08
N MET A 429 0.27 -17.72 -14.51
CA MET A 429 0.51 -17.52 -13.08
C MET A 429 0.20 -16.09 -12.64
N VAL A 430 0.53 -15.09 -13.46
CA VAL A 430 0.17 -13.69 -13.23
C VAL A 430 -1.35 -13.49 -13.26
N ALA A 431 -2.05 -14.07 -14.23
CA ALA A 431 -3.51 -14.00 -14.32
C ALA A 431 -4.18 -14.70 -13.12
N LYS A 432 -3.65 -15.85 -12.68
CA LYS A 432 -4.11 -16.55 -11.48
C LYS A 432 -3.90 -15.74 -10.20
N ALA A 433 -2.73 -15.11 -10.04
CA ALA A 433 -2.47 -14.24 -8.89
C ALA A 433 -3.46 -13.05 -8.85
N SER A 434 -3.76 -12.44 -10.01
CA SER A 434 -4.73 -11.36 -10.12
C SER A 434 -6.18 -11.83 -9.85
N LEU A 435 -6.52 -13.03 -10.27
CA LEU A 435 -7.82 -13.63 -10.00
C LEU A 435 -8.01 -13.90 -8.50
N ASN A 436 -6.98 -14.42 -7.82
CA ASN A 436 -6.99 -14.64 -6.38
C ASN A 436 -7.11 -13.32 -5.59
N GLU A 437 -6.45 -12.24 -6.06
CA GLU A 437 -6.60 -10.90 -5.49
C GLU A 437 -8.07 -10.43 -5.55
N ILE A 438 -8.72 -10.58 -6.70
CA ILE A 438 -10.14 -10.22 -6.88
C ILE A 438 -11.05 -11.11 -6.03
N ALA A 439 -10.77 -12.40 -5.92
CA ALA A 439 -11.52 -13.31 -5.08
C ALA A 439 -11.38 -13.02 -3.57
N GLY A 440 -10.40 -12.18 -3.20
CA GLY A 440 -10.13 -11.85 -1.79
C GLY A 440 -9.47 -13.00 -1.03
N LEU A 441 -8.72 -13.87 -1.74
CA LEU A 441 -8.00 -14.99 -1.15
C LEU A 441 -6.64 -14.51 -0.61
N GLU A 442 -6.37 -14.82 0.64
CA GLU A 442 -5.09 -14.47 1.29
C GLU A 442 -3.98 -15.47 0.94
N TYR A 443 -4.35 -16.71 0.55
CA TYR A 443 -3.43 -17.76 0.08
C TYR A 443 -4.15 -18.71 -0.89
#